data_7e0de1eb0ca55e60593e05d451d9a358
#
_entry.id   7e0de1eb0ca55e60593e05d451d9a358
#
_cell.length_a   1.000
_cell.length_b   1.000
_cell.length_c   1.000
_cell.angle_alpha   90.00
_cell.angle_beta   90.00
_cell.angle_gamma   90.00
#
_symmetry.space_group_name_H-M   'P 1'
#
loop_
_entity.id
_entity.type
_entity.pdbx_description
1 polymer ?
#
loop_
_entity_poly.entity_id
_entity_poly.type
_entity_poly.pdbx_seq_one_letter_code
_entity_poly.pdbx_strand_id
1 'polypeptide(L)'
;AGDLLEGSASRTFTIQPADYTINVSDGNWTVAHGETQLLSKLPPATISIDPSIQDDLTGLRAGNLTWYMDEQHSQAVTDTSLQNTSAGEEVPLYWVFSHSDSNFAPESKSGTLTITITNLPIYPVVIRQGDEVVTNGTINKTYGDENFTLTVELQKDDSPISPDSLVTFTSNNEDVVTVAQNGEVTITGSGTAVITASVAEKGGDDGYAAASGTVTVSVAQKPISVDDSTVKLNGHSSPYTWPYDGHASVTVDAELTQADIVGSDDVDVTATGTLSNANAGNRSVTLSYELTGDRAMHYVLRPAQAS
;
A
#
# COMPACT_ATOMS: atom_id res chain seq x y z
N ALA A 1 -14.51 -9.79 -105.41
CA ALA A 1 -14.56 -9.09 -104.19
C ALA A 1 -15.37 -9.98 -103.18
N GLY A 2 -14.72 -10.59 -102.24
CA GLY A 2 -15.40 -11.39 -101.23
C GLY A 2 -15.82 -10.48 -100.05
N ASP A 3 -17.10 -10.53 -99.77
CA ASP A 3 -17.64 -9.87 -98.56
C ASP A 3 -17.04 -10.51 -97.30
N LEU A 4 -16.32 -9.73 -96.62
CA LEU A 4 -15.94 -10.07 -95.27
C LEU A 4 -17.20 -9.95 -94.40
N LEU A 5 -17.74 -11.11 -93.93
CA LEU A 5 -18.80 -11.12 -92.95
C LEU A 5 -18.20 -10.79 -91.57
N GLU A 6 -18.38 -9.57 -91.16
CA GLU A 6 -18.11 -9.20 -89.78
C GLU A 6 -19.24 -9.72 -88.87
N GLY A 7 -18.95 -10.72 -88.11
CA GLY A 7 -19.85 -11.23 -87.06
C GLY A 7 -19.25 -11.11 -85.71
N SER A 8 -19.92 -10.40 -84.82
CA SER A 8 -19.54 -10.39 -83.41
C SER A 8 -20.37 -11.46 -82.63
N ALA A 9 -19.70 -12.27 -81.90
CA ALA A 9 -20.34 -13.20 -80.96
C ALA A 9 -20.00 -12.83 -79.51
N SER A 10 -21.01 -12.64 -78.70
CA SER A 10 -20.82 -12.46 -77.29
C SER A 10 -21.04 -13.78 -76.52
N ARG A 11 -20.22 -14.05 -75.52
CA ARG A 11 -20.41 -15.19 -74.61
C ARG A 11 -20.39 -14.66 -73.21
N THR A 12 -21.29 -15.17 -72.36
CA THR A 12 -21.33 -14.85 -70.92
C THR A 12 -20.50 -15.88 -70.16
N PHE A 13 -19.66 -15.47 -69.26
CA PHE A 13 -18.93 -16.33 -68.35
C PHE A 13 -19.00 -15.71 -66.94
N THR A 14 -18.88 -16.53 -65.92
CA THR A 14 -18.86 -16.10 -64.50
C THR A 14 -17.43 -16.12 -64.01
N ILE A 15 -16.97 -15.01 -63.47
CA ILE A 15 -15.72 -14.93 -62.70
C ILE A 15 -16.09 -15.14 -61.25
N GLN A 16 -15.50 -16.16 -60.62
CA GLN A 16 -15.70 -16.42 -59.20
C GLN A 16 -14.79 -15.51 -58.38
N PRO A 17 -15.26 -15.00 -57.21
CA PRO A 17 -14.41 -14.29 -56.28
C PRO A 17 -13.21 -15.16 -55.83
N ALA A 18 -12.08 -14.54 -55.60
CA ALA A 18 -10.89 -15.19 -55.08
C ALA A 18 -11.01 -15.45 -53.55
N ASP A 19 -10.33 -16.49 -53.10
CA ASP A 19 -10.20 -16.75 -51.65
C ASP A 19 -9.02 -15.98 -51.05
N TYR A 20 -9.09 -15.74 -49.73
CA TYR A 20 -8.06 -15.09 -48.95
C TYR A 20 -7.91 -15.76 -47.59
N THR A 21 -6.77 -15.55 -46.93
CA THR A 21 -6.52 -16.06 -45.58
C THR A 21 -6.30 -14.91 -44.60
N ILE A 22 -6.92 -14.98 -43.46
CA ILE A 22 -6.66 -14.09 -42.33
C ILE A 22 -5.75 -14.84 -41.37
N ASN A 23 -4.57 -14.28 -41.11
CA ASN A 23 -3.65 -14.78 -40.08
C ASN A 23 -3.69 -13.82 -38.88
N VAL A 24 -4.28 -14.27 -37.79
CA VAL A 24 -4.10 -13.69 -36.48
C VAL A 24 -2.99 -14.49 -35.80
N SER A 25 -2.09 -13.85 -35.10
CA SER A 25 -0.92 -14.52 -34.49
C SER A 25 -1.29 -15.80 -33.74
N ASP A 26 -0.64 -16.91 -34.07
CA ASP A 26 -0.88 -18.23 -33.49
C ASP A 26 -0.05 -18.47 -32.19
N GLY A 27 0.63 -17.44 -31.68
CA GLY A 27 1.46 -17.54 -30.46
C GLY A 27 0.66 -17.59 -29.17
N ASN A 28 1.34 -18.00 -28.09
CA ASN A 28 0.80 -17.80 -26.73
C ASN A 28 0.69 -16.30 -26.46
N TRP A 29 -0.54 -15.80 -26.48
CA TRP A 29 -0.81 -14.40 -26.23
C TRP A 29 -1.08 -14.20 -24.74
N THR A 30 -0.36 -13.28 -24.12
CA THR A 30 -0.49 -13.05 -22.67
C THR A 30 -0.86 -11.61 -22.40
N VAL A 31 -1.67 -11.42 -21.35
CA VAL A 31 -2.08 -10.09 -20.86
C VAL A 31 -1.92 -10.10 -19.34
N ALA A 32 -1.43 -9.01 -18.77
CA ALA A 32 -1.28 -8.89 -17.33
C ALA A 32 -2.66 -8.83 -16.64
N HIS A 33 -2.75 -9.41 -15.44
CA HIS A 33 -3.94 -9.24 -14.60
C HIS A 33 -4.28 -7.76 -14.40
N GLY A 34 -5.56 -7.40 -14.45
CA GLY A 34 -6.01 -6.03 -14.28
C GLY A 34 -5.77 -5.11 -15.48
N GLU A 35 -5.46 -5.66 -16.69
CA GLU A 35 -5.27 -4.86 -17.90
C GLU A 35 -6.52 -4.03 -18.24
N THR A 36 -6.32 -2.75 -18.52
CA THR A 36 -7.39 -1.78 -18.84
C THR A 36 -7.29 -1.21 -20.26
N GLN A 37 -6.36 -1.70 -21.07
CA GLN A 37 -6.16 -1.31 -22.47
C GLN A 37 -6.07 -2.54 -23.39
N LEU A 38 -6.96 -3.52 -23.16
CA LEU A 38 -6.93 -4.83 -23.80
C LEU A 38 -6.86 -4.75 -25.32
N LEU A 39 -7.69 -3.90 -25.95
CA LEU A 39 -7.74 -3.79 -27.42
C LEU A 39 -6.40 -3.40 -28.02
N SER A 40 -5.59 -2.60 -27.34
CA SER A 40 -4.24 -2.20 -27.79
C SER A 40 -3.22 -3.34 -27.71
N LYS A 41 -3.53 -4.39 -26.93
CA LYS A 41 -2.68 -5.56 -26.71
C LYS A 41 -3.01 -6.73 -27.64
N LEU A 42 -4.18 -6.69 -28.30
CA LEU A 42 -4.57 -7.76 -29.21
C LEU A 42 -3.74 -7.75 -30.48
N PRO A 43 -3.41 -8.92 -31.05
CA PRO A 43 -2.60 -9.00 -32.25
C PRO A 43 -3.33 -8.41 -33.45
N PRO A 44 -2.60 -7.73 -34.37
CA PRO A 44 -3.14 -7.35 -35.66
C PRO A 44 -3.37 -8.58 -36.52
N ALA A 45 -4.36 -8.50 -37.41
CA ALA A 45 -4.52 -9.50 -38.46
C ALA A 45 -3.65 -9.17 -39.69
N THR A 46 -3.13 -10.19 -40.32
CA THR A 46 -2.49 -10.07 -41.64
C THR A 46 -3.30 -10.83 -42.70
N ILE A 47 -3.38 -10.26 -43.89
CA ILE A 47 -4.14 -10.83 -44.99
C ILE A 47 -3.15 -11.47 -45.97
N SER A 48 -3.40 -12.72 -46.36
CA SER A 48 -2.67 -13.45 -47.38
C SER A 48 -3.63 -13.86 -48.49
N ILE A 49 -3.18 -13.69 -49.76
CA ILE A 49 -3.88 -14.13 -50.97
C ILE A 49 -2.93 -14.98 -51.81
N ASP A 50 -3.48 -15.71 -52.81
CA ASP A 50 -2.69 -16.38 -53.81
C ASP A 50 -1.80 -15.34 -54.54
N PRO A 51 -0.49 -15.50 -54.56
CA PRO A 51 0.43 -14.56 -55.21
C PRO A 51 0.23 -14.41 -56.73
N SER A 52 -0.54 -15.27 -57.37
CA SER A 52 -0.92 -15.14 -58.78
C SER A 52 -2.02 -14.10 -59.02
N ILE A 53 -2.71 -13.66 -57.97
CA ILE A 53 -3.76 -12.65 -58.05
C ILE A 53 -3.12 -11.28 -58.11
N GLN A 54 -3.35 -10.57 -59.25
CA GLN A 54 -2.89 -9.20 -59.47
C GLN A 54 -4.05 -8.22 -59.31
N ASP A 55 -4.49 -8.02 -58.06
CA ASP A 55 -5.58 -7.09 -57.74
C ASP A 55 -5.11 -5.96 -56.84
N ASP A 56 -5.84 -4.86 -56.86
CA ASP A 56 -5.73 -3.82 -55.88
C ASP A 56 -6.43 -4.27 -54.56
N LEU A 57 -5.65 -4.70 -53.62
CA LEU A 57 -6.15 -5.20 -52.31
C LEU A 57 -6.71 -4.10 -51.40
N THR A 58 -6.90 -2.87 -51.90
CA THR A 58 -7.32 -1.73 -51.07
C THR A 58 -8.67 -2.03 -50.39
N GLY A 59 -9.64 -2.59 -51.11
CA GLY A 59 -10.95 -2.94 -50.56
C GLY A 59 -10.89 -4.03 -49.50
N LEU A 60 -10.10 -5.08 -49.74
CA LEU A 60 -9.88 -6.16 -48.78
C LEU A 60 -9.11 -5.68 -47.52
N ARG A 61 -8.07 -4.88 -47.72
CA ARG A 61 -7.27 -4.32 -46.62
C ARG A 61 -8.02 -3.26 -45.80
N ALA A 62 -9.06 -2.65 -46.34
CA ALA A 62 -9.97 -1.75 -45.65
C ALA A 62 -11.00 -2.49 -44.79
N GLY A 63 -10.96 -3.83 -44.77
CA GLY A 63 -11.81 -4.66 -43.89
C GLY A 63 -11.55 -4.40 -42.44
N ASN A 64 -12.53 -4.72 -41.62
CA ASN A 64 -12.52 -4.50 -40.18
C ASN A 64 -12.38 -5.81 -39.40
N LEU A 65 -11.43 -5.83 -38.43
CA LEU A 65 -11.27 -6.90 -37.47
C LEU A 65 -11.98 -6.50 -36.17
N THR A 66 -12.95 -7.31 -35.72
CA THR A 66 -13.67 -7.10 -34.49
C THR A 66 -13.47 -8.29 -33.55
N TRP A 67 -13.30 -8.03 -32.25
CA TRP A 67 -13.10 -9.05 -31.23
C TRP A 67 -14.33 -9.20 -30.34
N TYR A 68 -14.62 -10.45 -29.94
CA TYR A 68 -15.78 -10.82 -29.13
C TYR A 68 -15.40 -11.74 -27.98
N MET A 69 -16.17 -11.68 -26.90
CA MET A 69 -16.03 -12.54 -25.72
C MET A 69 -16.73 -13.90 -25.87
N ASP A 70 -17.56 -14.05 -26.88
CA ASP A 70 -18.42 -15.22 -27.09
C ASP A 70 -18.43 -15.68 -28.53
N GLU A 71 -18.61 -16.99 -28.76
CA GLU A 71 -18.66 -17.65 -30.08
C GLU A 71 -19.81 -17.14 -30.97
N GLN A 72 -20.89 -16.65 -30.34
CA GLN A 72 -22.04 -16.10 -31.05
C GLN A 72 -21.80 -14.67 -31.56
N HIS A 73 -20.66 -14.08 -31.26
CA HIS A 73 -20.26 -12.71 -31.61
C HIS A 73 -21.27 -11.65 -31.12
N SER A 74 -21.87 -11.88 -29.94
CA SER A 74 -22.88 -11.00 -29.37
C SER A 74 -22.30 -9.96 -28.41
N GLN A 75 -21.16 -10.26 -27.81
CA GLN A 75 -20.50 -9.41 -26.82
C GLN A 75 -19.11 -8.95 -27.31
N ALA A 76 -19.02 -7.75 -27.81
CA ALA A 76 -17.76 -7.19 -28.26
C ALA A 76 -16.75 -7.00 -27.11
N VAL A 77 -15.47 -7.26 -27.39
CA VAL A 77 -14.38 -7.00 -26.44
C VAL A 77 -14.22 -5.49 -26.26
N THR A 78 -14.02 -5.08 -25.01
CA THR A 78 -13.66 -3.71 -24.62
C THR A 78 -12.31 -3.71 -23.94
N ASP A 79 -11.74 -2.55 -23.71
CA ASP A 79 -10.46 -2.39 -23.03
C ASP A 79 -10.42 -3.00 -21.61
N THR A 80 -11.59 -3.12 -20.96
CA THR A 80 -11.70 -3.66 -19.58
C THR A 80 -12.32 -5.05 -19.51
N SER A 81 -12.54 -5.73 -20.67
CA SER A 81 -13.25 -7.02 -20.69
C SER A 81 -12.60 -8.11 -19.84
N LEU A 82 -11.26 -8.10 -19.68
CA LEU A 82 -10.51 -9.10 -18.91
C LEU A 82 -9.94 -8.54 -17.59
N GLN A 83 -10.31 -7.31 -17.21
CA GLN A 83 -9.75 -6.63 -16.03
C GLN A 83 -9.90 -7.42 -14.72
N ASN A 84 -11.02 -8.13 -14.56
CA ASN A 84 -11.34 -8.90 -13.35
C ASN A 84 -11.09 -10.41 -13.53
N THR A 85 -10.44 -10.83 -14.60
CA THR A 85 -10.12 -12.25 -14.83
C THR A 85 -8.92 -12.64 -14.00
N SER A 86 -9.00 -13.79 -13.31
CA SER A 86 -7.94 -14.26 -12.42
C SER A 86 -6.65 -14.59 -13.19
N ALA A 87 -5.52 -14.32 -12.57
CA ALA A 87 -4.24 -14.71 -13.14
C ALA A 87 -4.13 -16.25 -13.25
N GLY A 88 -3.55 -16.71 -14.34
CA GLY A 88 -3.44 -18.14 -14.70
C GLY A 88 -4.64 -18.66 -15.50
N GLU A 89 -5.71 -17.89 -15.64
CA GLU A 89 -6.83 -18.28 -16.50
C GLU A 89 -6.49 -18.12 -17.99
N GLU A 90 -7.04 -19.02 -18.79
CA GLU A 90 -7.01 -18.98 -20.25
C GLU A 90 -8.39 -18.59 -20.78
N VAL A 91 -8.46 -17.49 -21.52
CA VAL A 91 -9.71 -16.93 -22.02
C VAL A 91 -9.71 -17.00 -23.55
N PRO A 92 -10.66 -17.73 -24.19
CA PRO A 92 -10.82 -17.66 -25.62
C PRO A 92 -11.47 -16.33 -26.01
N LEU A 93 -10.89 -15.64 -26.97
CA LEU A 93 -11.48 -14.52 -27.66
C LEU A 93 -11.81 -14.96 -29.09
N TYR A 94 -12.90 -14.45 -29.61
CA TYR A 94 -13.40 -14.75 -30.96
C TYR A 94 -13.24 -13.52 -31.82
N TRP A 95 -12.72 -13.68 -33.02
CA TRP A 95 -12.55 -12.57 -33.93
C TRP A 95 -13.35 -12.79 -35.23
N VAL A 96 -13.86 -11.70 -35.78
CA VAL A 96 -14.48 -11.64 -37.08
C VAL A 96 -13.79 -10.57 -37.90
N PHE A 97 -13.29 -10.95 -39.08
CA PHE A 97 -12.85 -10.02 -40.08
C PHE A 97 -13.92 -9.95 -41.16
N SER A 98 -14.31 -8.74 -41.56
CA SER A 98 -15.31 -8.50 -42.59
C SER A 98 -14.82 -7.42 -43.57
N HIS A 99 -15.18 -7.57 -44.83
CA HIS A 99 -14.87 -6.64 -45.93
C HIS A 99 -16.04 -6.50 -46.89
N SER A 100 -16.00 -5.51 -47.74
CA SER A 100 -17.00 -5.24 -48.79
C SER A 100 -16.46 -5.40 -50.21
N ASP A 101 -15.27 -5.96 -50.39
CA ASP A 101 -14.65 -6.16 -51.69
C ASP A 101 -15.26 -7.40 -52.37
N SER A 102 -15.99 -7.18 -53.46
CA SER A 102 -16.68 -8.25 -54.19
C SER A 102 -15.76 -9.17 -55.02
N ASN A 103 -14.47 -8.83 -55.12
CA ASN A 103 -13.48 -9.66 -55.81
C ASN A 103 -13.00 -10.82 -54.92
N PHE A 104 -13.34 -10.79 -53.63
CA PHE A 104 -12.94 -11.80 -52.64
C PHE A 104 -14.16 -12.40 -51.93
N ALA A 105 -14.05 -13.69 -51.59
CA ALA A 105 -15.08 -14.42 -50.86
C ALA A 105 -14.45 -15.41 -49.87
N PRO A 106 -15.10 -15.67 -48.76
CA PRO A 106 -16.37 -15.07 -48.27
C PRO A 106 -16.19 -13.61 -47.79
N GLU A 107 -17.27 -12.84 -47.67
CA GLU A 107 -17.24 -11.45 -47.18
C GLU A 107 -16.79 -11.31 -45.74
N SER A 108 -16.81 -12.43 -44.97
CA SER A 108 -16.29 -12.48 -43.61
C SER A 108 -15.60 -13.80 -43.32
N LYS A 109 -14.58 -13.73 -42.44
CA LYS A 109 -13.91 -14.90 -41.81
C LYS A 109 -13.80 -14.69 -40.31
N SER A 110 -13.79 -15.78 -39.56
CA SER A 110 -13.71 -15.76 -38.11
C SER A 110 -12.75 -16.81 -37.60
N GLY A 111 -12.34 -16.65 -36.36
CA GLY A 111 -11.48 -17.59 -35.65
C GLY A 111 -11.42 -17.29 -34.16
N THR A 112 -10.52 -17.98 -33.47
CA THR A 112 -10.33 -17.85 -32.02
C THR A 112 -8.87 -17.53 -31.72
N LEU A 113 -8.65 -16.84 -30.60
CA LEU A 113 -7.36 -16.61 -29.99
C LEU A 113 -7.50 -16.88 -28.48
N THR A 114 -6.64 -17.71 -27.90
CA THR A 114 -6.61 -17.90 -26.47
C THR A 114 -5.61 -16.94 -25.82
N ILE A 115 -6.07 -16.21 -24.83
CA ILE A 115 -5.24 -15.30 -24.02
C ILE A 115 -5.02 -15.89 -22.64
N THR A 116 -3.78 -15.95 -22.19
CA THR A 116 -3.42 -16.33 -20.83
C THR A 116 -3.23 -15.07 -19.97
N ILE A 117 -3.90 -15.00 -18.83
CA ILE A 117 -3.73 -13.89 -17.88
C ILE A 117 -2.49 -14.17 -17.01
N THR A 118 -1.51 -13.28 -17.02
CA THR A 118 -0.27 -13.46 -16.26
C THR A 118 -0.36 -12.88 -14.86
N ASN A 119 0.39 -13.48 -13.91
CA ASN A 119 0.54 -12.92 -12.57
C ASN A 119 1.28 -11.58 -12.62
N LEU A 120 0.90 -10.70 -11.70
CA LEU A 120 1.65 -9.47 -11.45
C LEU A 120 2.90 -9.77 -10.60
N PRO A 121 4.00 -9.06 -10.81
CA PRO A 121 5.19 -9.18 -9.97
C PRO A 121 4.91 -8.71 -8.55
N ILE A 122 5.54 -9.35 -7.56
CA ILE A 122 5.51 -8.93 -6.16
C ILE A 122 6.76 -8.13 -5.87
N TYR A 123 6.60 -6.86 -5.49
CA TYR A 123 7.71 -6.02 -5.06
C TYR A 123 7.69 -5.86 -3.55
N PRO A 124 8.82 -6.06 -2.85
CA PRO A 124 8.92 -5.83 -1.42
C PRO A 124 8.54 -4.38 -1.05
N VAL A 125 7.76 -4.24 0.02
CA VAL A 125 7.44 -2.93 0.60
C VAL A 125 8.61 -2.47 1.46
N VAL A 126 9.09 -1.25 1.20
CA VAL A 126 10.11 -0.56 1.98
C VAL A 126 9.46 0.60 2.72
N ILE A 127 9.54 0.58 4.06
CA ILE A 127 9.06 1.67 4.92
C ILE A 127 10.27 2.49 5.36
N ARG A 128 10.17 3.81 5.26
CA ARG A 128 11.22 4.74 5.68
C ARG A 128 10.71 5.75 6.69
N GLN A 129 11.64 6.15 7.57
CA GLN A 129 11.52 7.35 8.40
C GLN A 129 12.61 8.33 7.94
N GLY A 130 12.23 9.37 7.19
CA GLY A 130 13.22 10.18 6.47
C GLY A 130 14.02 9.32 5.49
N ASP A 131 15.35 9.37 5.59
CA ASP A 131 16.26 8.59 4.74
C ASP A 131 16.52 7.17 5.26
N GLU A 132 16.09 6.84 6.48
CA GLU A 132 16.34 5.55 7.13
C GLU A 132 15.30 4.50 6.72
N VAL A 133 15.74 3.30 6.33
CA VAL A 133 14.89 2.14 6.11
C VAL A 133 14.56 1.49 7.45
N VAL A 134 13.26 1.44 7.79
CA VAL A 134 12.76 0.90 9.06
C VAL A 134 11.88 -0.33 8.89
N THR A 135 11.74 -0.86 7.67
CA THR A 135 10.96 -2.08 7.38
C THR A 135 11.45 -3.25 8.23
N ASN A 136 10.54 -3.92 8.92
CA ASN A 136 10.82 -5.02 9.85
C ASN A 136 11.79 -4.64 11.00
N GLY A 137 12.09 -3.35 11.16
CA GLY A 137 12.92 -2.79 12.22
C GLY A 137 12.10 -2.27 13.40
N THR A 138 12.79 -1.56 14.30
CA THR A 138 12.18 -0.92 15.46
C THR A 138 12.57 0.55 15.52
N ILE A 139 11.58 1.42 15.62
CA ILE A 139 11.72 2.85 15.91
C ILE A 139 11.59 3.01 17.43
N ASN A 140 12.61 3.55 18.06
CA ASN A 140 12.60 3.81 19.50
C ASN A 140 12.24 5.29 19.76
N LYS A 141 11.26 5.49 20.62
CA LYS A 141 10.75 6.80 21.06
C LYS A 141 10.56 6.82 22.56
N THR A 142 10.35 8.01 23.10
CA THR A 142 9.93 8.24 24.47
C THR A 142 8.57 8.92 24.47
N TYR A 143 7.72 8.62 25.42
CA TYR A 143 6.43 9.29 25.54
C TYR A 143 6.61 10.82 25.62
N GLY A 144 5.86 11.55 24.80
CA GLY A 144 6.00 13.00 24.63
C GLY A 144 7.04 13.46 23.59
N ASP A 145 7.70 12.53 22.87
CA ASP A 145 8.47 12.90 21.68
C ASP A 145 7.54 13.42 20.57
N GLU A 146 8.11 14.19 19.65
CA GLU A 146 7.39 14.72 18.50
C GLU A 146 6.90 13.62 17.56
N ASN A 147 5.78 13.91 16.87
CA ASN A 147 5.25 13.11 15.77
C ASN A 147 6.31 12.95 14.68
N PHE A 148 6.20 11.85 13.92
CA PHE A 148 7.08 11.58 12.80
C PHE A 148 6.29 11.00 11.62
N THR A 149 6.88 10.99 10.44
CA THR A 149 6.22 10.52 9.22
C THR A 149 6.93 9.28 8.67
N LEU A 150 6.13 8.31 8.26
CA LEU A 150 6.56 7.15 7.50
C LEU A 150 6.24 7.35 6.02
N THR A 151 7.13 6.92 5.15
CA THR A 151 6.92 6.85 3.70
C THR A 151 7.06 5.42 3.22
N VAL A 152 6.43 5.10 2.08
CA VAL A 152 6.42 3.76 1.50
C VAL A 152 6.94 3.80 0.09
N GLU A 153 7.81 2.86 -0.23
CA GLU A 153 8.33 2.58 -1.56
C GLU A 153 8.17 1.09 -1.86
N LEU A 154 8.16 0.73 -3.14
CA LEU A 154 8.27 -0.65 -3.61
C LEU A 154 9.66 -0.88 -4.19
N GLN A 155 10.30 -1.98 -3.85
CA GLN A 155 11.61 -2.34 -4.38
C GLN A 155 11.45 -3.13 -5.69
N LYS A 156 11.58 -2.44 -6.81
CA LYS A 156 11.60 -3.03 -8.15
C LYS A 156 13.06 -3.21 -8.56
N ASP A 157 13.51 -4.45 -8.66
CA ASP A 157 14.91 -4.79 -8.88
C ASP A 157 15.82 -4.03 -7.89
N ASP A 158 16.82 -3.30 -8.36
CA ASP A 158 17.71 -2.49 -7.52
C ASP A 158 17.25 -1.01 -7.40
N SER A 159 16.05 -0.68 -7.86
CA SER A 159 15.54 0.69 -7.88
C SER A 159 14.23 0.82 -7.10
N PRO A 160 14.15 1.76 -6.13
CA PRO A 160 12.90 2.04 -5.45
C PRO A 160 11.94 2.79 -6.39
N ILE A 161 10.65 2.44 -6.31
CA ILE A 161 9.56 3.14 -7.00
C ILE A 161 8.49 3.55 -6.00
N SER A 162 7.87 4.71 -6.24
CA SER A 162 6.70 5.13 -5.47
C SER A 162 5.48 4.33 -5.92
N PRO A 163 4.66 3.77 -4.99
CA PRO A 163 3.40 3.13 -5.37
C PRO A 163 2.43 4.13 -6.03
N ASP A 164 1.85 3.74 -7.19
CA ASP A 164 0.79 4.50 -7.86
C ASP A 164 -0.61 4.07 -7.39
N SER A 165 -0.70 2.96 -6.65
CA SER A 165 -1.93 2.45 -6.07
C SER A 165 -2.13 2.97 -4.65
N LEU A 166 -3.29 2.65 -4.06
CA LEU A 166 -3.62 3.03 -2.70
C LEU A 166 -2.63 2.43 -1.69
N VAL A 167 -2.03 3.29 -0.86
CA VAL A 167 -1.27 2.91 0.33
C VAL A 167 -2.13 3.16 1.55
N THR A 168 -2.22 2.17 2.44
CA THR A 168 -2.93 2.28 3.72
C THR A 168 -2.01 1.95 4.88
N PHE A 169 -2.19 2.67 5.99
CA PHE A 169 -1.48 2.44 7.23
C PHE A 169 -2.44 2.03 8.34
N THR A 170 -2.03 1.08 9.16
CA THR A 170 -2.75 0.64 10.36
C THR A 170 -1.80 0.44 11.52
N SER A 171 -2.25 0.77 12.74
CA SER A 171 -1.57 0.43 13.99
C SER A 171 -2.32 -0.72 14.66
N ASN A 172 -1.61 -1.68 15.22
CA ASN A 172 -2.20 -2.75 16.00
C ASN A 172 -2.46 -2.35 17.47
N ASN A 173 -1.98 -1.15 17.89
CA ASN A 173 -2.14 -0.64 19.24
C ASN A 173 -2.19 0.89 19.24
N GLU A 174 -3.39 1.44 19.12
CA GLU A 174 -3.63 2.89 19.05
C GLU A 174 -3.46 3.59 20.41
N ASP A 175 -3.43 2.84 21.51
CA ASP A 175 -3.10 3.39 22.83
C ASP A 175 -1.61 3.77 22.96
N VAL A 176 -0.76 3.24 22.05
CA VAL A 176 0.67 3.55 21.99
C VAL A 176 0.99 4.51 20.86
N VAL A 177 0.54 4.20 19.64
CA VAL A 177 0.67 5.10 18.49
C VAL A 177 -0.53 4.99 17.56
N THR A 178 -0.99 6.13 17.04
CA THR A 178 -1.91 6.18 15.89
C THR A 178 -1.14 6.54 14.63
N VAL A 179 -1.65 6.14 13.46
CA VAL A 179 -1.07 6.49 12.16
C VAL A 179 -2.15 6.98 11.20
N ALA A 180 -1.92 8.14 10.60
CA ALA A 180 -2.80 8.70 9.58
C ALA A 180 -2.48 8.13 8.19
N GLN A 181 -3.41 8.26 7.22
CA GLN A 181 -3.23 7.74 5.87
C GLN A 181 -2.11 8.45 5.08
N ASN A 182 -1.66 9.61 5.50
CA ASN A 182 -0.47 10.29 4.97
C ASN A 182 0.84 9.78 5.57
N GLY A 183 0.81 8.76 6.46
CA GLY A 183 1.95 8.19 7.14
C GLY A 183 2.40 8.95 8.39
N GLU A 184 1.69 10.00 8.82
CA GLU A 184 2.00 10.70 10.07
C GLU A 184 1.65 9.84 11.27
N VAL A 185 2.63 9.62 12.14
CA VAL A 185 2.53 8.81 13.37
C VAL A 185 2.51 9.73 14.58
N THR A 186 1.47 9.58 15.40
CA THR A 186 1.29 10.30 16.67
C THR A 186 1.48 9.34 17.83
N ILE A 187 2.32 9.74 18.80
CA ILE A 187 2.57 8.99 20.02
C ILE A 187 1.46 9.31 21.02
N THR A 188 0.70 8.29 21.41
CA THR A 188 -0.45 8.39 22.32
C THR A 188 -0.16 7.86 23.73
N GLY A 189 0.83 6.97 23.87
CA GLY A 189 1.22 6.37 25.14
C GLY A 189 2.54 5.62 25.10
N SER A 190 3.02 5.14 26.22
CA SER A 190 4.19 4.25 26.31
C SER A 190 3.80 2.81 26.06
N GLY A 191 4.70 2.01 25.47
CA GLY A 191 4.46 0.61 25.13
C GLY A 191 5.05 0.23 23.79
N THR A 192 4.46 -0.76 23.14
CA THR A 192 4.88 -1.23 21.81
C THR A 192 3.68 -1.36 20.88
N ALA A 193 3.83 -0.88 19.66
CA ALA A 193 2.87 -1.05 18.58
C ALA A 193 3.57 -1.48 17.28
N VAL A 194 2.85 -2.18 16.42
CA VAL A 194 3.28 -2.52 15.06
C VAL A 194 2.43 -1.75 14.07
N ILE A 195 3.08 -0.96 13.23
CA ILE A 195 2.44 -0.30 12.10
C ILE A 195 2.62 -1.18 10.87
N THR A 196 1.52 -1.45 10.18
CA THR A 196 1.49 -2.14 8.90
C THR A 196 1.19 -1.14 7.79
N ALA A 197 2.06 -1.09 6.79
CA ALA A 197 1.82 -0.39 5.54
C ALA A 197 1.42 -1.40 4.46
N SER A 198 0.26 -1.22 3.85
CA SER A 198 -0.26 -2.08 2.79
C SER A 198 -0.37 -1.29 1.50
N VAL A 199 0.17 -1.84 0.43
CA VAL A 199 0.09 -1.31 -0.94
C VAL A 199 -0.91 -2.16 -1.69
N ALA A 200 -1.94 -1.54 -2.26
CA ALA A 200 -2.94 -2.23 -3.06
C ALA A 200 -2.33 -2.69 -4.40
N GLU A 201 -2.95 -3.67 -5.03
CA GLU A 201 -2.60 -4.10 -6.37
C GLU A 201 -2.75 -2.96 -7.38
N LYS A 202 -1.85 -2.92 -8.36
CA LYS A 202 -1.98 -2.15 -9.60
C LYS A 202 -1.95 -3.12 -10.77
N GLY A 203 -3.01 -3.14 -11.58
CA GLY A 203 -3.10 -3.99 -12.76
C GLY A 203 -2.34 -3.44 -13.97
N GLY A 204 -2.27 -4.26 -15.04
CA GLY A 204 -1.67 -3.93 -16.32
C GLY A 204 -0.17 -4.20 -16.42
N ASP A 205 0.45 -3.84 -17.55
CA ASP A 205 1.84 -4.18 -17.89
C ASP A 205 2.89 -3.65 -16.90
N ASP A 206 2.67 -2.44 -16.37
CA ASP A 206 3.50 -1.83 -15.33
C ASP A 206 2.94 -2.09 -13.92
N GLY A 207 2.08 -3.10 -13.80
CA GLY A 207 1.40 -3.45 -12.57
C GLY A 207 2.27 -4.21 -11.58
N TYR A 208 1.73 -4.35 -10.37
CA TYR A 208 2.32 -5.14 -9.28
C TYR A 208 1.21 -5.69 -8.38
N ALA A 209 1.46 -6.83 -7.80
CA ALA A 209 0.54 -7.45 -6.84
C ALA A 209 0.50 -6.66 -5.52
N ALA A 210 -0.59 -6.81 -4.78
CA ALA A 210 -0.69 -6.25 -3.44
C ALA A 210 0.43 -6.77 -2.54
N ALA A 211 0.99 -5.90 -1.72
CA ALA A 211 2.07 -6.22 -0.80
C ALA A 211 1.96 -5.43 0.50
N SER A 212 2.63 -5.88 1.55
CA SER A 212 2.67 -5.18 2.83
C SER A 212 4.03 -5.26 3.49
N GLY A 213 4.33 -4.28 4.34
CA GLY A 213 5.50 -4.24 5.20
C GLY A 213 5.11 -3.78 6.60
N THR A 214 5.95 -4.05 7.59
CA THR A 214 5.70 -3.68 8.99
C THR A 214 6.88 -2.92 9.58
N VAL A 215 6.60 -2.11 10.60
CA VAL A 215 7.61 -1.50 11.46
C VAL A 215 7.10 -1.53 12.90
N THR A 216 7.97 -1.85 13.85
CA THR A 216 7.67 -1.80 15.28
C THR A 216 8.01 -0.41 15.82
N VAL A 217 7.12 0.19 16.61
CA VAL A 217 7.38 1.42 17.36
C VAL A 217 7.40 1.05 18.84
N SER A 218 8.54 1.27 19.49
CA SER A 218 8.74 1.06 20.92
C SER A 218 8.83 2.42 21.61
N VAL A 219 7.84 2.73 22.44
CA VAL A 219 7.74 3.99 23.16
C VAL A 219 8.07 3.75 24.63
N ALA A 220 9.22 4.24 25.08
CA ALA A 220 9.61 4.18 26.49
C ALA A 220 8.76 5.12 27.34
N GLN A 221 8.61 4.82 28.63
CA GLN A 221 8.04 5.75 29.60
C GLN A 221 8.89 7.02 29.69
N LYS A 222 8.23 8.17 29.85
CA LYS A 222 8.92 9.44 30.04
C LYS A 222 9.47 9.55 31.46
N PRO A 223 10.78 9.82 31.64
CA PRO A 223 11.34 10.06 32.96
C PRO A 223 10.80 11.37 33.54
N ILE A 224 10.28 11.34 34.75
CA ILE A 224 9.76 12.50 35.50
C ILE A 224 10.42 12.61 36.85
N SER A 225 10.56 13.83 37.36
CA SER A 225 11.22 14.12 38.64
C SER A 225 10.25 14.71 39.64
N VAL A 226 10.48 14.44 40.93
CA VAL A 226 9.88 15.21 42.03
C VAL A 226 10.62 16.55 42.10
N ASP A 227 9.88 17.64 42.29
CA ASP A 227 10.47 18.95 42.56
C ASP A 227 10.89 19.02 44.03
N ASP A 228 12.16 18.80 44.29
CA ASP A 228 12.73 18.79 45.65
C ASP A 228 12.43 20.07 46.45
N SER A 229 12.19 21.20 45.77
CA SER A 229 11.85 22.47 46.40
C SER A 229 10.45 22.49 47.00
N THR A 230 9.56 21.60 46.55
CA THR A 230 8.18 21.47 47.03
C THR A 230 8.04 20.50 48.19
N VAL A 231 9.05 19.65 48.42
CA VAL A 231 9.00 18.61 49.45
C VAL A 231 8.85 19.23 50.85
N LYS A 232 7.82 18.82 51.56
CA LYS A 232 7.59 19.17 52.96
C LYS A 232 7.46 17.91 53.80
N LEU A 233 8.07 17.97 54.99
CA LEU A 233 7.98 16.90 56.02
C LEU A 233 7.19 17.44 57.20
N ASN A 234 6.07 16.81 57.56
CA ASN A 234 5.11 17.31 58.55
C ASN A 234 4.74 18.79 58.36
N GLY A 235 4.57 19.22 57.05
CA GLY A 235 4.24 20.60 56.69
C GLY A 235 5.42 21.58 56.73
N HIS A 236 6.63 21.14 57.04
CA HIS A 236 7.85 21.97 57.15
C HIS A 236 8.72 21.81 55.89
N SER A 237 9.18 22.93 55.32
CA SER A 237 10.17 22.97 54.24
C SER A 237 11.59 22.86 54.76
N SER A 238 12.56 22.56 53.90
CA SER A 238 13.99 22.54 54.24
C SER A 238 14.47 23.93 54.76
N PRO A 239 15.27 23.98 55.85
CA PRO A 239 15.73 22.87 56.70
C PRO A 239 14.59 22.33 57.58
N TYR A 240 14.40 21.00 57.52
CA TYR A 240 13.27 20.33 58.19
C TYR A 240 13.45 20.29 59.70
N THR A 241 12.59 21.01 60.47
CA THR A 241 12.61 21.03 61.93
C THR A 241 11.18 21.06 62.47
N TRP A 242 10.86 20.18 63.44
CA TRP A 242 9.59 20.19 64.14
C TRP A 242 9.76 19.69 65.59
N PRO A 243 8.82 19.99 66.50
CA PRO A 243 8.85 19.47 67.87
C PRO A 243 8.74 17.94 67.93
N TYR A 244 9.36 17.33 68.94
CA TYR A 244 9.22 15.90 69.19
C TYR A 244 7.77 15.51 69.48
N ASP A 245 7.24 14.54 68.70
CA ASP A 245 5.86 14.06 68.68
C ASP A 245 5.71 12.57 69.04
N GLY A 246 6.83 11.85 69.23
CA GLY A 246 6.85 10.42 69.55
C GLY A 246 6.57 9.48 68.41
N HIS A 247 6.40 9.97 67.21
CA HIS A 247 6.09 9.15 65.95
C HIS A 247 7.31 8.95 65.08
N ALA A 248 7.41 7.78 64.48
CA ALA A 248 8.42 7.48 63.46
C ALA A 248 7.91 7.70 62.03
N SER A 249 6.61 7.85 61.83
CA SER A 249 6.00 8.19 60.54
C SER A 249 6.01 9.71 60.32
N VAL A 250 6.20 10.12 59.09
CA VAL A 250 6.22 11.52 58.64
C VAL A 250 5.24 11.69 57.51
N THR A 251 4.40 12.73 57.59
CA THR A 251 3.62 13.14 56.40
C THR A 251 4.55 13.81 55.40
N VAL A 252 4.40 13.47 54.13
CA VAL A 252 5.22 14.01 53.05
C VAL A 252 4.31 14.63 52.00
N ASP A 253 4.50 15.91 51.74
CA ASP A 253 3.93 16.60 50.61
C ASP A 253 5.02 16.76 49.56
N ALA A 254 4.73 16.47 48.31
CA ALA A 254 5.66 16.58 47.18
C ALA A 254 4.89 16.84 45.88
N GLU A 255 5.50 17.58 44.98
CA GLU A 255 4.94 17.84 43.65
C GLU A 255 5.93 17.37 42.57
N LEU A 256 5.39 17.02 41.40
CA LEU A 256 6.19 16.69 40.21
C LEU A 256 6.72 17.96 39.54
N THR A 257 7.87 17.84 38.89
CA THR A 257 8.41 18.92 38.03
C THR A 257 7.49 19.12 36.84
N GLN A 258 6.76 20.22 36.81
CA GLN A 258 5.73 20.51 35.78
C GLN A 258 6.27 20.49 34.36
N ALA A 259 7.53 20.85 34.14
CA ALA A 259 8.18 20.82 32.82
C ALA A 259 8.36 19.39 32.26
N ASP A 260 8.32 18.38 33.12
CA ASP A 260 8.43 16.96 32.72
C ASP A 260 7.09 16.38 32.28
N ILE A 261 5.96 17.04 32.58
CA ILE A 261 4.61 16.57 32.24
C ILE A 261 4.30 16.86 30.76
N VAL A 262 3.75 15.88 30.03
CA VAL A 262 3.33 16.04 28.64
C VAL A 262 1.98 16.72 28.58
N GLY A 263 1.93 17.90 27.98
CA GLY A 263 0.68 18.63 27.77
C GLY A 263 -0.07 18.90 29.08
N SER A 264 -1.24 18.31 29.25
CA SER A 264 -2.10 18.40 30.42
C SER A 264 -2.41 17.03 31.01
N ASP A 265 -1.44 16.12 30.97
CA ASP A 265 -1.62 14.76 31.50
C ASP A 265 -1.99 14.79 32.98
N ASP A 266 -2.97 13.96 33.34
CA ASP A 266 -3.29 13.68 34.74
C ASP A 266 -2.26 12.71 35.30
N VAL A 267 -1.22 13.27 35.93
CA VAL A 267 -0.17 12.53 36.62
C VAL A 267 0.21 13.32 37.90
N ASP A 268 0.31 12.63 39.00
CA ASP A 268 0.65 13.21 40.29
C ASP A 268 1.57 12.25 41.07
N VAL A 269 2.07 12.67 42.21
CA VAL A 269 2.93 11.89 43.07
C VAL A 269 2.37 11.80 44.46
N THR A 270 2.30 10.58 45.03
CA THR A 270 2.12 10.35 46.44
C THR A 270 3.44 9.99 47.10
N ALA A 271 3.66 10.48 48.29
CA ALA A 271 4.90 10.29 48.99
C ALA A 271 4.67 9.80 50.44
N THR A 272 5.55 8.93 50.91
CA THR A 272 5.59 8.47 52.30
C THR A 272 6.98 8.63 52.86
N GLY A 273 7.07 8.93 54.16
CA GLY A 273 8.32 9.09 54.87
C GLY A 273 8.40 8.27 56.16
N THR A 274 9.56 7.65 56.36
CA THR A 274 9.82 6.91 57.62
C THR A 274 11.12 7.39 58.25
N LEU A 275 11.08 7.84 59.47
CA LEU A 275 12.26 8.20 60.24
C LEU A 275 13.06 6.95 60.67
N SER A 276 14.36 7.06 60.77
CA SER A 276 15.24 6.01 61.29
C SER A 276 14.87 5.55 62.70
N ASN A 277 14.33 6.44 63.53
CA ASN A 277 13.67 6.17 64.80
C ASN A 277 12.88 7.40 65.29
N ALA A 278 12.03 7.22 66.35
CA ALA A 278 11.15 8.27 66.91
C ALA A 278 11.81 9.17 67.93
N ASN A 279 13.10 9.03 68.25
CA ASN A 279 13.75 9.81 69.32
C ASN A 279 14.09 11.24 68.82
N ALA A 280 14.12 12.19 69.76
CA ALA A 280 14.59 13.54 69.51
C ALA A 280 16.05 13.58 69.05
N GLY A 281 16.40 14.58 68.18
CA GLY A 281 17.73 14.80 67.60
C GLY A 281 17.73 14.70 66.08
N ASN A 282 18.90 14.81 65.45
CA ASN A 282 19.03 14.65 64.02
C ASN A 282 18.69 13.22 63.58
N ARG A 283 17.80 13.07 62.62
CA ARG A 283 17.35 11.78 62.09
C ARG A 283 17.37 11.81 60.56
N SER A 284 17.60 10.65 59.97
CA SER A 284 17.37 10.46 58.54
C SER A 284 15.92 10.05 58.30
N VAL A 285 15.34 10.50 57.21
CA VAL A 285 14.04 10.04 56.72
C VAL A 285 14.27 9.29 55.39
N THR A 286 13.63 8.15 55.26
CA THR A 286 13.55 7.44 53.99
C THR A 286 12.25 7.85 53.32
N LEU A 287 12.33 8.42 52.15
CA LEU A 287 11.20 8.83 51.31
C LEU A 287 10.92 7.76 50.25
N SER A 288 9.66 7.47 50.03
CA SER A 288 9.17 6.62 48.96
C SER A 288 8.10 7.36 48.18
N TYR A 289 8.22 7.35 46.82
CA TYR A 289 7.33 8.05 45.92
C TYR A 289 6.62 7.05 45.01
N GLU A 290 5.35 7.30 44.70
CA GLU A 290 4.53 6.53 43.79
C GLU A 290 3.76 7.48 42.89
N LEU A 291 3.80 7.23 41.57
CA LEU A 291 3.02 7.99 40.58
C LEU A 291 1.56 7.56 40.61
N THR A 292 0.66 8.53 40.52
CA THR A 292 -0.80 8.35 40.46
C THR A 292 -1.40 9.19 39.34
N GLY A 293 -2.68 8.97 39.03
CA GLY A 293 -3.38 9.62 37.93
C GLY A 293 -3.54 8.73 36.71
N ASP A 294 -4.46 9.08 35.81
CA ASP A 294 -4.86 8.25 34.69
C ASP A 294 -3.73 8.03 33.65
N ARG A 295 -2.76 8.96 33.63
CA ARG A 295 -1.61 8.89 32.71
C ARG A 295 -0.30 8.43 33.36
N ALA A 296 -0.31 8.11 34.65
CA ALA A 296 0.89 7.71 35.42
C ALA A 296 1.67 6.54 34.78
N MET A 297 0.96 5.62 34.10
CA MET A 297 1.56 4.46 33.43
C MET A 297 2.54 4.84 32.32
N HIS A 298 2.48 6.06 31.78
CA HIS A 298 3.37 6.53 30.71
C HIS A 298 4.63 7.22 31.23
N TYR A 299 4.78 7.29 32.55
CA TYR A 299 5.91 7.95 33.22
C TYR A 299 6.69 6.97 34.10
N VAL A 300 7.94 7.31 34.36
CA VAL A 300 8.79 6.64 35.30
C VAL A 300 9.53 7.67 36.15
N LEU A 301 9.49 7.50 37.48
CA LEU A 301 10.26 8.38 38.37
C LEU A 301 11.73 8.20 38.13
N ARG A 302 12.47 9.33 37.95
CA ARG A 302 13.91 9.31 37.98
C ARG A 302 14.36 8.89 39.35
N PRO A 303 15.43 8.06 39.49
CA PRO A 303 16.02 7.79 40.83
C PRO A 303 16.35 9.13 41.48
N ALA A 304 15.93 9.29 42.76
CA ALA A 304 16.25 10.47 43.55
C ALA A 304 17.78 10.67 43.52
N GLN A 305 18.23 11.85 43.05
CA GLN A 305 19.65 12.22 43.23
C GLN A 305 19.85 12.37 44.73
N ALA A 306 20.72 11.55 45.31
CA ALA A 306 21.16 11.74 46.70
C ALA A 306 21.88 13.10 46.77
N SER A 307 21.26 14.09 47.36
CA SER A 307 21.86 15.37 47.73
C SER A 307 22.60 15.28 49.06
#